data_d68fd375d9243ee9bc3fc1b51642a5fa
#
_entry.id   d68fd375d9243ee9bc3fc1b51642a5fa
#
_cell.length_a   1.000
_cell.length_b   1.000
_cell.length_c   1.000
_cell.angle_alpha   90.00
_cell.angle_beta   90.00
_cell.angle_gamma   90.00
#
_symmetry.space_group_name_H-M   'P 1'
#
loop_
_entity.id
_entity.type
_entity.pdbx_description
1 polymer ?
#
loop_
_entity_poly.entity_id
_entity_poly.type
_entity_poly.pdbx_seq_one_letter_code
_entity_poly.pdbx_strand_id
1 'polypeptide(L)'
;YVFVDDVSGSGKTAVDYSKNILADIRSLKPGAKLYYLSMFASSDGLKNVRENTKFGTNCGAVFELDESYRCLTEHSRIMHAAPPHIDGASLRQMALWYGKMLLPRHPAGYDNSQLLLGFHHNTPDNTLPIVWAEGTSAQAWTPAFRRYPKF
;
A
#
# COMPACT_ATOMS: atom_id res chain seq x y z
N TYR A 1 7.90 -23.01 4.61
CA TYR A 1 8.46 -21.66 4.48
C TYR A 1 7.35 -20.64 4.68
N VAL A 2 7.62 -19.63 5.49
CA VAL A 2 6.71 -18.51 5.74
C VAL A 2 7.41 -17.23 5.28
N PHE A 3 6.79 -16.53 4.35
CA PHE A 3 7.23 -15.22 3.88
C PHE A 3 6.44 -14.16 4.63
N VAL A 4 7.11 -13.18 5.20
CA VAL A 4 6.51 -12.13 6.03
C VAL A 4 6.77 -10.77 5.40
N ASP A 5 5.74 -9.93 5.37
CA ASP A 5 5.79 -8.57 4.84
C ASP A 5 5.10 -7.59 5.81
N ASP A 6 5.49 -6.34 5.79
CA ASP A 6 4.82 -5.29 6.59
C ASP A 6 3.55 -4.79 5.90
N VAL A 7 3.62 -4.48 4.60
CA VAL A 7 2.48 -4.00 3.80
C VAL A 7 2.48 -4.61 2.41
N SER A 8 1.35 -5.20 2.06
CA SER A 8 1.04 -5.63 0.69
C SER A 8 -0.06 -4.73 0.10
N GLY A 9 0.33 -3.72 -0.66
CA GLY A 9 -0.61 -2.84 -1.36
C GLY A 9 -1.24 -3.54 -2.57
N SER A 10 -0.58 -3.50 -3.72
CA SER A 10 -1.04 -4.19 -4.95
C SER A 10 -0.69 -5.68 -5.02
N GLY A 11 0.07 -6.18 -4.08
CA GLY A 11 0.62 -7.56 -4.12
C GLY A 11 1.70 -7.79 -5.17
N LYS A 12 2.04 -6.80 -5.98
CA LYS A 12 2.98 -6.94 -7.10
C LYS A 12 4.36 -7.40 -6.66
N THR A 13 4.88 -6.84 -5.58
CA THR A 13 6.19 -7.22 -5.03
C THR A 13 6.20 -8.71 -4.67
N ALA A 14 5.18 -9.20 -3.97
CA ALA A 14 5.06 -10.61 -3.62
C ALA A 14 4.95 -11.50 -4.87
N VAL A 15 4.18 -11.08 -5.87
CA VAL A 15 4.07 -11.77 -7.16
C VAL A 15 5.43 -11.84 -7.87
N ASP A 16 6.16 -10.74 -7.95
CA ASP A 16 7.44 -10.68 -8.66
C ASP A 16 8.51 -11.53 -7.97
N TYR A 17 8.64 -11.46 -6.65
CA TYR A 17 9.54 -12.33 -5.89
C TYR A 17 9.16 -13.81 -6.00
N SER A 18 7.87 -14.13 -6.05
CA SER A 18 7.42 -15.52 -6.11
C SER A 18 7.84 -16.24 -7.39
N LYS A 19 8.00 -15.52 -8.49
CA LYS A 19 8.32 -16.11 -9.80
C LYS A 19 9.59 -16.96 -9.79
N ASN A 20 10.62 -16.51 -9.07
CA ASN A 20 11.91 -17.19 -8.98
C ASN A 20 12.03 -18.00 -7.68
N ILE A 21 11.93 -17.33 -6.53
CA ILE A 21 12.19 -17.94 -5.21
C ILE A 21 11.29 -19.15 -4.93
N LEU A 22 9.98 -19.04 -5.23
CA LEU A 22 9.07 -20.16 -4.99
C LEU A 22 9.29 -21.32 -5.98
N ALA A 23 9.73 -21.02 -7.20
CA ALA A 23 10.10 -22.04 -8.16
C ALA A 23 11.34 -22.81 -7.71
N ASP A 24 12.38 -22.10 -7.21
CA ASP A 24 13.61 -22.70 -6.69
C ASP A 24 13.32 -23.58 -5.46
N ILE A 25 12.53 -23.08 -4.51
CA ILE A 25 12.14 -23.87 -3.34
C ILE A 25 11.40 -25.15 -3.76
N ARG A 26 10.47 -25.06 -4.71
CA ARG A 26 9.71 -26.23 -5.21
C ARG A 26 10.60 -27.21 -5.98
N SER A 27 11.60 -26.72 -6.70
CA SER A 27 12.59 -27.56 -7.38
C SER A 27 13.41 -28.37 -6.37
N LEU A 28 13.91 -27.72 -5.33
CA LEU A 28 14.71 -28.36 -4.28
C LEU A 28 13.89 -29.23 -3.33
N LYS A 29 12.63 -28.83 -3.07
CA LYS A 29 11.75 -29.52 -2.13
C LYS A 29 10.29 -29.49 -2.64
N PRO A 30 9.88 -30.42 -3.50
CA PRO A 30 8.55 -30.43 -4.13
C PRO A 30 7.38 -30.40 -3.14
N GLY A 31 7.53 -31.03 -1.97
CA GLY A 31 6.52 -31.07 -0.92
C GLY A 31 6.52 -29.87 0.05
N ALA A 32 7.32 -28.83 -0.19
CA ALA A 32 7.40 -27.68 0.71
C ALA A 32 6.03 -26.95 0.80
N LYS A 33 5.60 -26.67 2.02
CA LYS A 33 4.46 -25.77 2.27
C LYS A 33 4.96 -24.32 2.25
N LEU A 34 4.26 -23.48 1.50
CA LEU A 34 4.60 -22.08 1.29
C LEU A 34 3.47 -21.21 1.81
N TYR A 35 3.79 -20.25 2.67
CA TYR A 35 2.84 -19.31 3.25
C TYR A 35 3.33 -17.88 3.02
N TYR A 36 2.40 -16.96 2.80
CA TYR A 36 2.64 -15.52 2.77
C TYR A 36 1.76 -14.82 3.80
N LEU A 37 2.38 -14.08 4.70
CA LEU A 37 1.71 -13.34 5.76
C LEU A 37 2.14 -11.89 5.71
N SER A 38 1.19 -10.97 5.70
CA SER A 38 1.44 -9.54 5.80
C SER A 38 0.82 -8.97 7.06
N MET A 39 1.41 -7.93 7.64
CA MET A 39 0.77 -7.22 8.74
C MET A 39 -0.46 -6.47 8.23
N PHE A 40 -0.31 -5.71 7.14
CA PHE A 40 -1.39 -5.04 6.45
C PHE A 40 -1.41 -5.46 4.98
N ALA A 41 -2.59 -5.73 4.45
CA ALA A 41 -2.73 -5.94 3.01
C ALA A 41 -4.05 -5.38 2.50
N SER A 42 -4.05 -4.78 1.30
CA SER A 42 -5.31 -4.49 0.64
C SER A 42 -5.99 -5.79 0.20
N SER A 43 -7.32 -5.79 0.16
CA SER A 43 -8.09 -6.94 -0.37
C SER A 43 -7.67 -7.29 -1.80
N ASP A 44 -7.42 -6.28 -2.64
CA ASP A 44 -6.94 -6.47 -4.01
C ASP A 44 -5.53 -7.06 -4.05
N GLY A 45 -4.64 -6.59 -3.17
CA GLY A 45 -3.28 -7.12 -3.05
C GLY A 45 -3.26 -8.59 -2.64
N LEU A 46 -4.07 -8.98 -1.64
CA LEU A 46 -4.21 -10.38 -1.24
C LEU A 46 -4.80 -11.24 -2.36
N LYS A 47 -5.81 -10.73 -3.07
CA LYS A 47 -6.39 -11.41 -4.23
C LYS A 47 -5.33 -11.64 -5.30
N ASN A 48 -4.55 -10.61 -5.65
CA ASN A 48 -3.47 -10.72 -6.62
C ASN A 48 -2.43 -11.77 -6.21
N VAL A 49 -2.02 -11.80 -4.94
CA VAL A 49 -1.08 -12.82 -4.43
C VAL A 49 -1.68 -14.22 -4.53
N ARG A 50 -2.95 -14.41 -4.16
CA ARG A 50 -3.64 -15.71 -4.23
C ARG A 50 -3.69 -16.26 -5.64
N GLU A 51 -4.05 -15.42 -6.60
CA GLU A 51 -4.29 -15.81 -7.99
C GLU A 51 -3.01 -15.98 -8.79
N ASN A 52 -1.96 -15.19 -8.49
CA ASN A 52 -0.78 -15.08 -9.32
C ASN A 52 0.50 -15.65 -8.69
N THR A 53 0.40 -16.36 -7.57
CA THR A 53 1.55 -17.00 -6.93
C THR A 53 1.26 -18.46 -6.55
N LYS A 54 2.34 -19.20 -6.25
CA LYS A 54 2.24 -20.56 -5.71
C LYS A 54 1.87 -20.62 -4.22
N PHE A 55 1.62 -19.48 -3.58
CA PHE A 55 1.04 -19.46 -2.23
C PHE A 55 -0.44 -19.89 -2.26
N GLY A 56 -1.17 -19.51 -3.31
CA GLY A 56 -2.60 -19.80 -3.43
C GLY A 56 -3.36 -19.29 -2.21
N THR A 57 -4.17 -20.15 -1.59
CA THR A 57 -4.95 -19.82 -0.39
C THR A 57 -4.10 -19.71 0.89
N ASN A 58 -2.82 -20.07 0.86
CA ASN A 58 -1.92 -19.97 2.01
C ASN A 58 -1.35 -18.54 2.13
N CYS A 59 -2.15 -17.53 1.90
CA CYS A 59 -1.78 -16.14 2.12
C CYS A 59 -2.87 -15.40 2.90
N GLY A 60 -2.42 -14.48 3.76
CA GLY A 60 -3.31 -13.68 4.58
C GLY A 60 -2.64 -12.45 5.13
N ALA A 61 -3.43 -11.59 5.78
CA ALA A 61 -2.96 -10.45 6.52
C ALA A 61 -3.53 -10.45 7.93
N VAL A 62 -2.81 -9.81 8.87
CA VAL A 62 -3.35 -9.55 10.21
C VAL A 62 -4.49 -8.53 10.11
N PHE A 63 -4.30 -7.50 9.27
CA PHE A 63 -5.31 -6.49 8.97
C PHE A 63 -5.52 -6.40 7.46
N GLU A 64 -6.70 -6.81 7.02
CA GLU A 64 -7.12 -6.63 5.64
C GLU A 64 -7.76 -5.25 5.47
N LEU A 65 -7.24 -4.49 4.51
CA LEU A 65 -7.67 -3.13 4.18
C LEU A 65 -8.58 -3.20 2.96
N ASP A 66 -9.88 -3.20 3.20
CA ASP A 66 -10.90 -3.15 2.16
C ASP A 66 -11.03 -1.75 1.52
N GLU A 67 -11.91 -1.60 0.54
CA GLU A 67 -12.17 -0.34 -0.17
C GLU A 67 -12.48 0.85 0.76
N SER A 68 -13.03 0.61 1.95
CA SER A 68 -13.37 1.68 2.90
C SER A 68 -12.14 2.35 3.53
N TYR A 69 -10.96 1.74 3.43
CA TYR A 69 -9.70 2.34 3.87
C TYR A 69 -9.10 3.31 2.84
N ARG A 70 -9.61 3.33 1.62
CA ARG A 70 -9.20 4.32 0.61
C ARG A 70 -9.75 5.69 1.01
N CYS A 71 -8.84 6.58 1.40
CA CYS A 71 -9.18 7.86 2.04
C CYS A 71 -10.05 8.77 1.16
N LEU A 72 -9.84 8.77 -0.16
CA LEU A 72 -10.46 9.72 -1.08
C LEU A 72 -11.72 9.18 -1.77
N THR A 73 -12.24 8.02 -1.39
CA THR A 73 -13.49 7.47 -1.93
C THR A 73 -14.72 7.98 -1.16
N GLU A 74 -15.88 7.89 -1.77
CA GLU A 74 -17.14 8.26 -1.13
C GLU A 74 -17.49 7.36 0.06
N HIS A 75 -17.07 6.10 0.01
CA HIS A 75 -17.29 5.11 1.06
C HIS A 75 -16.14 5.04 2.08
N SER A 76 -15.26 6.05 2.07
CA SER A 76 -14.14 6.12 3.01
C SER A 76 -14.61 6.20 4.45
N ARG A 77 -14.25 5.23 5.28
CA ARG A 77 -14.49 5.29 6.73
C ARG A 77 -13.80 6.49 7.39
N ILE A 78 -12.69 6.96 6.80
CA ILE A 78 -11.95 8.12 7.28
C ILE A 78 -12.76 9.40 7.03
N MET A 79 -13.31 9.53 5.82
CA MET A 79 -14.13 10.69 5.46
C MET A 79 -15.47 10.71 6.20
N HIS A 80 -16.06 9.55 6.46
CA HIS A 80 -17.27 9.45 7.30
C HIS A 80 -17.03 9.91 8.75
N ALA A 81 -15.81 9.76 9.25
CA ALA A 81 -15.42 10.21 10.58
C ALA A 81 -14.87 11.65 10.60
N ALA A 82 -14.84 12.34 9.45
CA ALA A 82 -14.34 13.72 9.37
C ALA A 82 -15.27 14.69 10.13
N PRO A 83 -14.69 15.73 10.77
CA PRO A 83 -15.49 16.79 11.40
C PRO A 83 -16.45 17.44 10.39
N PRO A 84 -17.67 17.89 10.81
CA PRO A 84 -18.68 18.42 9.91
C PRO A 84 -18.27 19.64 9.08
N HIS A 85 -17.24 20.38 9.51
CA HIS A 85 -16.71 21.53 8.79
C HIS A 85 -15.71 21.18 7.69
N ILE A 86 -15.37 19.91 7.54
CA ILE A 86 -14.48 19.42 6.49
C ILE A 86 -15.31 19.00 5.28
N ASP A 87 -15.20 19.75 4.19
CA ASP A 87 -15.78 19.36 2.92
C ASP A 87 -14.91 18.29 2.24
N GLY A 88 -15.46 17.07 2.15
CA GLY A 88 -14.76 15.92 1.58
C GLY A 88 -14.40 16.08 0.10
N ALA A 89 -15.21 16.81 -0.67
CA ALA A 89 -14.93 17.05 -2.09
C ALA A 89 -13.74 17.99 -2.26
N SER A 90 -13.69 19.08 -1.51
CA SER A 90 -12.57 20.01 -1.50
C SER A 90 -11.29 19.34 -1.00
N LEU A 91 -11.37 18.53 0.06
CA LEU A 91 -10.23 17.79 0.59
C LEU A 91 -9.66 16.81 -0.45
N ARG A 92 -10.52 16.07 -1.14
CA ARG A 92 -10.13 15.15 -2.23
C ARG A 92 -9.41 15.91 -3.35
N GLN A 93 -10.01 17.00 -3.82
CA GLN A 93 -9.43 17.82 -4.89
C GLN A 93 -8.04 18.36 -4.48
N MET A 94 -7.93 18.91 -3.28
CA MET A 94 -6.68 19.43 -2.72
C MET A 94 -5.62 18.30 -2.62
N ALA A 95 -5.99 17.15 -2.05
CA ALA A 95 -5.06 16.04 -1.88
C ALA A 95 -4.51 15.52 -3.22
N LEU A 96 -5.35 15.41 -4.24
CA LEU A 96 -4.94 15.00 -5.58
C LEU A 96 -4.09 16.06 -6.29
N TRP A 97 -4.44 17.34 -6.12
CA TRP A 97 -3.70 18.43 -6.73
C TRP A 97 -2.27 18.53 -6.18
N TYR A 98 -2.10 18.56 -4.86
CA TYR A 98 -0.78 18.55 -4.23
C TYR A 98 -0.06 17.21 -4.45
N GLY A 99 -0.78 16.09 -4.40
CA GLY A 99 -0.22 14.78 -4.70
C GLY A 99 0.39 14.71 -6.09
N LYS A 100 -0.25 15.34 -7.09
CA LYS A 100 0.28 15.43 -8.46
C LYS A 100 1.55 16.29 -8.56
N MET A 101 1.66 17.31 -7.73
CA MET A 101 2.87 18.14 -7.67
C MET A 101 4.03 17.41 -6.99
N LEU A 102 3.74 16.65 -5.93
CA LEU A 102 4.74 15.95 -5.13
C LEU A 102 5.17 14.61 -5.77
N LEU A 103 4.23 13.87 -6.33
CA LEU A 103 4.46 12.56 -6.94
C LEU A 103 3.60 12.40 -8.21
N PRO A 104 4.01 13.00 -9.35
CA PRO A 104 3.19 13.10 -10.57
C PRO A 104 2.65 11.76 -11.09
N ARG A 105 3.42 10.67 -10.92
CA ARG A 105 3.03 9.33 -11.40
C ARG A 105 2.02 8.63 -10.50
N HIS A 106 1.98 8.99 -9.22
CA HIS A 106 1.15 8.34 -8.21
C HIS A 106 0.52 9.35 -7.24
N PRO A 107 -0.31 10.29 -7.74
CA PRO A 107 -0.82 11.41 -6.95
C PRO A 107 -1.69 10.98 -5.76
N ALA A 108 -2.24 9.78 -5.80
CA ALA A 108 -3.04 9.19 -4.75
C ALA A 108 -2.38 7.98 -4.06
N GLY A 109 -1.04 7.94 -4.05
CA GLY A 109 -0.27 6.79 -3.60
C GLY A 109 -0.07 5.75 -4.70
N TYR A 110 0.92 4.86 -4.50
CA TYR A 110 1.22 3.82 -5.48
C TYR A 110 -0.02 2.99 -5.79
N ASP A 111 -0.23 2.72 -7.09
CA ASP A 111 -1.38 1.99 -7.61
C ASP A 111 -2.74 2.57 -7.19
N ASN A 112 -2.82 3.90 -7.01
CA ASN A 112 -4.03 4.60 -6.57
C ASN A 112 -4.61 4.06 -5.25
N SER A 113 -3.77 3.59 -4.33
CA SER A 113 -4.18 2.92 -3.09
C SER A 113 -4.86 3.85 -2.09
N GLN A 114 -4.56 5.15 -2.10
CA GLN A 114 -5.20 6.19 -1.29
C GLN A 114 -5.19 5.92 0.23
N LEU A 115 -4.16 5.22 0.72
CA LEU A 115 -4.08 4.88 2.13
C LEU A 115 -3.63 6.08 2.99
N LEU A 116 -4.01 6.05 4.26
CA LEU A 116 -3.45 6.84 5.35
C LEU A 116 -2.79 5.89 6.35
N LEU A 117 -1.72 5.24 5.93
CA LEU A 117 -0.96 4.28 6.72
C LEU A 117 0.47 4.75 6.87
N GLY A 118 0.92 4.87 8.10
CA GLY A 118 2.31 5.19 8.42
C GLY A 118 2.80 4.32 9.57
N PHE A 119 4.05 3.89 9.51
CA PHE A 119 4.74 3.23 10.60
C PHE A 119 5.69 4.21 11.26
N HIS A 120 6.04 3.98 12.54
CA HIS A 120 6.98 4.82 13.25
C HIS A 120 8.37 4.88 12.58
N HIS A 121 8.75 3.85 11.85
CA HIS A 121 10.04 3.72 11.17
C HIS A 121 10.01 4.07 9.69
N ASN A 122 8.84 4.05 9.03
CA ASN A 122 8.72 4.38 7.60
C ASN A 122 7.26 4.58 7.18
N THR A 123 7.03 5.21 6.04
CA THR A 123 5.70 5.37 5.44
C THR A 123 5.65 4.61 4.10
N PRO A 124 4.64 3.75 3.88
CA PRO A 124 4.46 3.05 2.61
C PRO A 124 4.16 4.02 1.45
N ASP A 125 4.60 3.69 0.23
CA ASP A 125 4.27 4.48 -0.97
C ASP A 125 2.81 4.36 -1.42
N ASN A 126 2.08 3.41 -0.87
CA ASN A 126 0.62 3.30 -0.99
C ASN A 126 -0.13 4.41 -0.25
N THR A 127 0.53 5.09 0.70
CA THR A 127 -0.02 6.24 1.41
C THR A 127 -0.03 7.48 0.51
N LEU A 128 -1.03 8.36 0.72
CA LEU A 128 -1.15 9.62 -0.02
C LEU A 128 0.15 10.42 0.03
N PRO A 129 0.69 10.90 -1.11
CA PRO A 129 1.97 11.63 -1.16
C PRO A 129 2.01 12.87 -0.29
N ILE A 130 0.90 13.57 -0.12
CA ILE A 130 0.79 14.76 0.74
C ILE A 130 1.21 14.48 2.21
N VAL A 131 1.21 13.22 2.62
CA VAL A 131 1.55 12.80 3.99
C VAL A 131 3.05 12.59 4.15
N TRP A 132 3.74 12.05 3.12
CA TRP A 132 5.11 11.57 3.26
C TRP A 132 6.11 12.09 2.22
N ALA A 133 5.65 12.56 1.06
CA ALA A 133 6.58 12.98 0.02
C ALA A 133 7.26 14.29 0.40
N GLU A 134 8.54 14.40 0.09
CA GLU A 134 9.31 15.62 0.27
C GLU A 134 9.07 16.57 -0.91
N GLY A 135 9.03 17.85 -0.61
CA GLY A 135 9.00 18.90 -1.63
C GLY A 135 10.31 18.99 -2.39
N THR A 136 10.28 19.79 -3.45
CA THR A 136 11.46 20.16 -4.24
C THR A 136 11.84 21.61 -3.96
N SER A 137 12.98 22.07 -4.50
CA SER A 137 13.35 23.49 -4.45
C SER A 137 12.32 24.42 -5.10
N ALA A 138 11.56 23.91 -6.07
CA ALA A 138 10.49 24.66 -6.75
C ALA A 138 9.17 24.61 -6.00
N GLN A 139 8.94 23.58 -5.20
CA GLN A 139 7.72 23.35 -4.44
C GLN A 139 8.07 22.95 -3.01
N ALA A 140 8.09 23.93 -2.12
CA ALA A 140 8.33 23.67 -0.69
C ALA A 140 7.19 22.85 -0.09
N TRP A 141 7.52 21.70 0.51
CA TRP A 141 6.59 20.85 1.22
C TRP A 141 7.31 20.10 2.33
N THR A 142 6.76 20.13 3.53
CA THR A 142 7.30 19.39 4.67
C THR A 142 6.37 18.22 4.97
N PRO A 143 6.84 16.97 4.85
CA PRO A 143 6.02 15.81 5.14
C PRO A 143 5.68 15.71 6.63
N ALA A 144 4.44 15.26 6.92
CA ALA A 144 4.03 14.93 8.28
C ALA A 144 4.73 13.66 8.79
N PHE A 145 4.91 12.69 7.91
CA PHE A 145 5.61 11.44 8.17
C PHE A 145 6.64 11.19 7.06
N ARG A 146 7.89 11.03 7.43
CA ARG A 146 8.94 10.82 6.44
C ARG A 146 8.91 9.39 5.89
N ARG A 147 9.30 9.28 4.62
CA ARG A 147 9.62 8.00 3.99
C ARG A 147 11.12 7.92 3.78
N TYR A 148 11.72 6.85 4.24
CA TYR A 148 13.14 6.60 4.05
C TYR A 148 13.36 5.67 2.86
N PRO A 149 14.46 5.84 2.10
CA PRO A 149 14.82 4.93 1.01
C PRO A 149 14.93 3.49 1.52
N LYS A 150 14.51 2.53 0.71
CA LYS A 150 14.84 1.12 0.97
C LYS A 150 16.32 0.92 0.64
N PHE A 151 17.05 0.33 1.55
CA PHE A 151 18.45 -0.05 1.35
C PHE A 151 18.54 -1.27 0.45
#